data_8394bc5ff6822a752f7f71b250df298f
#
_entry.id   8394bc5ff6822a752f7f71b250df298f
#
_cell.length_a   1.000
_cell.length_b   1.000
_cell.length_c   1.000
_cell.angle_alpha   90.00
_cell.angle_beta   90.00
_cell.angle_gamma   90.00
#
_symmetry.space_group_name_H-M   'P 1'
#
loop_
_entity.id
_entity.type
_entity.pdbx_description
1 polymer ?
#
loop_
_entity_poly.entity_id
_entity_poly.type
_entity_poly.pdbx_seq_one_letter_code
_entity_poly.pdbx_strand_id
1 'polypeptide(L)'
;MQDQNGEWHELEDYRGGWLAVYFYPKNDTPGCTTEACNFRDNIYAFKAIGASVVGISIDDVESHQEFSAKYKLPFILLADETGATAQAYGVLRDWKVTKIAARESFLVNPDGIIVKHYEDVDPENHTQEVLADLDALIKGP
;
A
#
# COMPACT_ATOMS: atom_id res chain seq x y z
N MET A 1 -10.16 2.70 -8.47
CA MET A 1 -10.43 1.69 -7.41
C MET A 1 -11.20 2.34 -6.26
N GLN A 2 -12.08 1.56 -5.62
CA GLN A 2 -12.81 2.04 -4.45
C GLN A 2 -12.01 1.76 -3.18
N ASP A 3 -12.13 2.68 -2.21
CA ASP A 3 -11.53 2.47 -0.89
C ASP A 3 -12.48 1.68 0.02
N GLN A 4 -12.11 1.51 1.29
CA GLN A 4 -12.90 0.77 2.28
C GLN A 4 -14.25 1.42 2.62
N ASN A 5 -14.45 2.66 2.20
CA ASN A 5 -15.70 3.39 2.38
C ASN A 5 -16.54 3.46 1.09
N GLY A 6 -16.07 2.82 0.02
CA GLY A 6 -16.73 2.83 -1.27
C GLY A 6 -16.48 4.08 -2.11
N GLU A 7 -15.57 4.93 -1.71
CA GLU A 7 -15.21 6.13 -2.45
C GLU A 7 -14.16 5.80 -3.52
N TRP A 8 -14.28 6.40 -4.70
CA TRP A 8 -13.37 6.17 -5.80
C TRP A 8 -12.08 6.98 -5.68
N HIS A 9 -10.96 6.33 -5.94
CA HIS A 9 -9.63 6.93 -5.95
C HIS A 9 -8.88 6.57 -7.23
N GLU A 10 -8.08 7.50 -7.70
CA GLU A 10 -7.06 7.26 -8.71
C GLU A 10 -5.70 7.61 -8.09
N LEU A 11 -4.64 6.96 -8.55
CA LEU A 11 -3.31 7.24 -7.99
C LEU A 11 -2.86 8.68 -8.30
N GLU A 12 -3.39 9.29 -9.37
CA GLU A 12 -3.18 10.70 -9.68
C GLU A 12 -3.65 11.65 -8.57
N ASP A 13 -4.64 11.23 -7.78
CA ASP A 13 -5.18 12.04 -6.68
C ASP A 13 -4.12 12.32 -5.60
N TYR A 14 -3.05 11.54 -5.58
CA TYR A 14 -1.96 11.67 -4.61
C TYR A 14 -0.79 12.52 -5.11
N ARG A 15 -0.85 13.03 -6.34
CA ARG A 15 0.18 13.95 -6.84
C ARG A 15 0.25 15.20 -5.97
N GLY A 16 1.44 15.76 -5.87
CA GLY A 16 1.71 16.90 -4.98
C GLY A 16 2.27 16.49 -3.62
N GLY A 17 2.24 15.21 -3.29
CA GLY A 17 2.83 14.64 -2.07
C GLY A 17 3.54 13.32 -2.39
N TRP A 18 4.33 12.84 -1.45
CA TRP A 18 4.97 11.54 -1.56
C TRP A 18 3.97 10.44 -1.22
N LEU A 19 4.09 9.28 -1.89
CA LEU A 19 3.17 8.17 -1.71
C LEU A 19 3.94 6.85 -1.58
N ALA A 20 3.63 6.10 -0.53
CA ALA A 20 4.04 4.72 -0.40
C ALA A 20 2.84 3.84 -0.77
N VAL A 21 2.94 3.13 -1.89
CA VAL A 21 1.93 2.18 -2.34
C VAL A 21 2.45 0.78 -2.01
N TYR A 22 1.71 0.02 -1.23
CA TYR A 22 2.09 -1.36 -0.99
C TYR A 22 0.99 -2.32 -1.47
N PHE A 23 1.41 -3.31 -2.25
CA PHE A 23 0.56 -4.41 -2.66
C PHE A 23 0.74 -5.57 -1.69
N TYR A 24 -0.33 -6.27 -1.38
CA TYR A 24 -0.28 -7.41 -0.47
C TYR A 24 -1.29 -8.49 -0.90
N PRO A 25 -1.03 -9.77 -0.53
CA PRO A 25 -1.83 -10.88 -1.04
C PRO A 25 -3.28 -10.90 -0.60
N LYS A 26 -3.56 -10.74 0.70
CA LYS A 26 -4.92 -10.92 1.21
C LYS A 26 -5.12 -10.34 2.60
N ASN A 27 -6.26 -9.69 2.82
CA ASN A 27 -6.64 -9.18 4.12
C ASN A 27 -6.69 -10.27 5.18
N ASP A 28 -6.33 -9.89 6.39
CA ASP A 28 -6.43 -10.72 7.60
C ASP A 28 -5.64 -12.03 7.56
N THR A 29 -4.55 -12.05 6.80
CA THR A 29 -3.53 -13.09 6.86
C THR A 29 -2.40 -12.60 7.77
N PRO A 30 -1.60 -13.51 8.39
CA PRO A 30 -0.61 -13.08 9.38
C PRO A 30 0.39 -12.03 8.89
N GLY A 31 1.00 -12.24 7.74
CA GLY A 31 1.97 -11.29 7.19
C GLY A 31 1.35 -9.96 6.79
N CYS A 32 0.18 -9.99 6.16
CA CYS A 32 -0.52 -8.77 5.74
C CYS A 32 -1.03 -7.97 6.94
N THR A 33 -1.46 -8.65 8.00
CA THR A 33 -1.87 -8.01 9.25
C THR A 33 -0.68 -7.32 9.92
N THR A 34 0.47 -8.02 10.01
CA THR A 34 1.70 -7.45 10.57
C THR A 34 2.13 -6.20 9.82
N GLU A 35 2.16 -6.25 8.50
CA GLU A 35 2.53 -5.12 7.64
C GLU A 35 1.59 -3.93 7.83
N ALA A 36 0.28 -4.17 7.77
CA ALA A 36 -0.73 -3.12 7.93
C ALA A 36 -0.66 -2.46 9.31
N CYS A 37 -0.49 -3.25 10.36
CA CYS A 37 -0.39 -2.72 11.73
C CYS A 37 0.89 -1.92 11.93
N ASN A 38 2.00 -2.31 11.31
CA ASN A 38 3.24 -1.53 11.35
C ASN A 38 3.09 -0.18 10.65
N PHE A 39 2.42 -0.13 9.50
CA PHE A 39 2.10 1.15 8.85
C PHE A 39 1.19 1.99 9.73
N ARG A 40 0.16 1.39 10.32
CA ARG A 40 -0.75 2.07 11.25
C ARG A 40 0.01 2.72 12.40
N ASP A 41 0.89 1.98 13.04
CA ASP A 41 1.62 2.43 14.23
C ASP A 41 2.63 3.54 13.90
N ASN A 42 2.99 3.70 12.64
CA ASN A 42 3.94 4.71 12.17
C ASN A 42 3.31 5.80 11.30
N ILE A 43 1.96 5.86 11.22
CA ILE A 43 1.29 6.76 10.27
C ILE A 43 1.62 8.23 10.50
N TYR A 44 1.81 8.65 11.75
CA TYR A 44 2.16 10.04 12.06
C TYR A 44 3.56 10.39 11.56
N ALA A 45 4.48 9.43 11.58
CA ALA A 45 5.82 9.64 11.03
C ALA A 45 5.77 9.87 9.51
N PHE A 46 4.90 9.14 8.79
CA PHE A 46 4.67 9.36 7.36
C PHE A 46 4.07 10.75 7.10
N LYS A 47 3.04 11.12 7.85
CA LYS A 47 2.41 12.44 7.70
C LYS A 47 3.38 13.57 7.99
N ALA A 48 4.24 13.41 8.99
CA ALA A 48 5.22 14.42 9.38
C ALA A 48 6.21 14.75 8.25
N ILE A 49 6.52 13.80 7.39
CA ILE A 49 7.40 14.01 6.24
C ILE A 49 6.66 14.26 4.93
N GLY A 50 5.34 14.44 4.99
CA GLY A 50 4.53 14.75 3.81
C GLY A 50 4.24 13.54 2.91
N ALA A 51 4.17 12.35 3.49
CA ALA A 51 3.90 11.12 2.75
C ALA A 51 2.57 10.50 3.13
N SER A 52 1.89 9.90 2.16
CA SER A 52 0.69 9.09 2.34
C SER A 52 1.01 7.62 2.15
N VAL A 53 0.21 6.75 2.76
CA VAL A 53 0.31 5.30 2.62
C VAL A 53 -0.99 4.77 2.04
N VAL A 54 -0.89 3.91 1.03
CA VAL A 54 -2.05 3.25 0.40
C VAL A 54 -1.73 1.77 0.26
N GLY A 55 -2.63 0.92 0.76
CA GLY A 55 -2.53 -0.52 0.58
C GLY A 55 -3.46 -0.97 -0.55
N ILE A 56 -3.01 -1.92 -1.36
CA ILE A 56 -3.78 -2.45 -2.49
C ILE A 56 -3.74 -3.97 -2.48
N SER A 57 -4.92 -4.59 -2.52
CA SER A 57 -5.05 -6.02 -2.75
C SER A 57 -6.25 -6.29 -3.67
N ILE A 58 -6.42 -7.54 -4.10
CA ILE A 58 -7.57 -7.93 -4.92
C ILE A 58 -8.83 -8.21 -4.10
N ASP A 59 -8.78 -8.02 -2.78
CA ASP A 59 -9.95 -8.10 -1.92
C ASP A 59 -10.99 -7.04 -2.31
N ASP A 60 -12.25 -7.31 -2.01
CA ASP A 60 -13.32 -6.38 -2.31
C ASP A 60 -13.47 -5.28 -1.24
N VAL A 61 -14.36 -4.32 -1.49
CA VAL A 61 -14.59 -3.18 -0.59
C VAL A 61 -15.06 -3.66 0.79
N GLU A 62 -15.96 -4.64 0.84
CA GLU A 62 -16.47 -5.16 2.11
C GLU A 62 -15.35 -5.78 2.95
N SER A 63 -14.50 -6.57 2.32
CA SER A 63 -13.32 -7.16 2.99
C SER A 63 -12.37 -6.09 3.52
N HIS A 64 -12.11 -5.04 2.75
CA HIS A 64 -11.29 -3.91 3.19
C HIS A 64 -11.93 -3.16 4.35
N GLN A 65 -13.25 -2.99 4.33
CA GLN A 65 -13.99 -2.34 5.41
C GLN A 65 -13.84 -3.13 6.72
N GLU A 66 -14.02 -4.42 6.67
CA GLU A 66 -13.87 -5.30 7.83
C GLU A 66 -12.45 -5.31 8.37
N PHE A 67 -11.46 -5.42 7.49
CA PHE A 67 -10.05 -5.43 7.87
C PHE A 67 -9.63 -4.10 8.48
N SER A 68 -10.00 -3.00 7.87
CA SER A 68 -9.72 -1.65 8.37
C SER A 68 -10.34 -1.40 9.74
N ALA A 69 -11.59 -1.82 9.92
CA ALA A 69 -12.29 -1.68 11.20
C ALA A 69 -11.67 -2.55 12.30
N LYS A 70 -11.35 -3.80 11.97
CA LYS A 70 -10.76 -4.77 12.92
C LYS A 70 -9.45 -4.28 13.52
N TYR A 71 -8.58 -3.71 12.71
CA TYR A 71 -7.25 -3.26 13.14
C TYR A 71 -7.12 -1.74 13.24
N LYS A 72 -8.21 -0.99 13.04
CA LYS A 72 -8.26 0.48 13.13
C LYS A 72 -7.20 1.13 12.25
N LEU A 73 -7.20 0.74 10.97
CA LEU A 73 -6.24 1.25 10.01
C LEU A 73 -6.61 2.69 9.58
N PRO A 74 -5.74 3.67 9.81
CA PRO A 74 -6.04 5.09 9.53
C PRO A 74 -5.63 5.53 8.12
N PHE A 75 -5.41 4.59 7.20
CA PHE A 75 -5.02 4.89 5.83
C PHE A 75 -5.91 4.16 4.84
N ILE A 76 -5.79 4.53 3.57
CA ILE A 76 -6.65 4.01 2.51
C ILE A 76 -6.22 2.61 2.09
N LEU A 77 -7.20 1.71 1.96
CA LEU A 77 -7.07 0.40 1.33
C LEU A 77 -7.89 0.43 0.04
N LEU A 78 -7.26 0.12 -1.09
CA LEU A 78 -7.92 0.13 -2.39
C LEU A 78 -8.24 -1.29 -2.86
N ALA A 79 -9.46 -1.47 -3.35
CA ALA A 79 -9.97 -2.75 -3.83
C ALA A 79 -9.68 -2.89 -5.34
N ASP A 80 -8.65 -3.65 -5.67
CA ASP A 80 -8.28 -3.98 -7.05
C ASP A 80 -8.90 -5.32 -7.43
N GLU A 81 -10.23 -5.37 -7.42
CA GLU A 81 -11.00 -6.63 -7.52
C GLU A 81 -10.71 -7.42 -8.80
N THR A 82 -10.41 -6.74 -9.90
CA THR A 82 -10.08 -7.39 -11.17
C THR A 82 -8.59 -7.75 -11.30
N GLY A 83 -7.76 -7.21 -10.41
CA GLY A 83 -6.30 -7.35 -10.51
C GLY A 83 -5.66 -6.47 -11.56
N ALA A 84 -6.41 -5.55 -12.17
CA ALA A 84 -5.91 -4.72 -13.28
C ALA A 84 -4.76 -3.82 -12.84
N THR A 85 -4.84 -3.21 -11.66
CA THR A 85 -3.77 -2.35 -11.14
C THR A 85 -2.54 -3.16 -10.77
N ALA A 86 -2.72 -4.30 -10.11
CA ALA A 86 -1.62 -5.22 -9.79
C ALA A 86 -0.93 -5.70 -11.06
N GLN A 87 -1.69 -5.98 -12.11
CA GLN A 87 -1.12 -6.36 -13.41
C GLN A 87 -0.31 -5.21 -14.03
N ALA A 88 -0.83 -3.99 -13.98
CA ALA A 88 -0.15 -2.81 -14.52
C ALA A 88 1.19 -2.54 -13.81
N TYR A 89 1.27 -2.84 -12.51
CA TYR A 89 2.50 -2.71 -11.73
C TYR A 89 3.39 -3.94 -11.80
N GLY A 90 2.97 -5.00 -12.48
CA GLY A 90 3.76 -6.23 -12.64
C GLY A 90 3.81 -7.10 -11.39
N VAL A 91 2.87 -6.96 -10.48
CA VAL A 91 2.84 -7.69 -9.20
C VAL A 91 1.71 -8.72 -9.09
N LEU A 92 0.91 -8.90 -10.14
CA LEU A 92 -0.14 -9.91 -10.13
C LEU A 92 0.47 -11.30 -10.30
N ARG A 93 0.03 -12.24 -9.47
CA ARG A 93 0.54 -13.63 -9.47
C ARG A 93 -0.60 -14.63 -9.49
N ASP A 94 -0.39 -15.74 -10.15
CA ASP A 94 -1.30 -16.88 -10.08
C ASP A 94 -1.12 -17.60 -8.74
N TRP A 95 -2.24 -17.93 -8.10
CA TRP A 95 -2.22 -18.64 -6.83
C TRP A 95 -3.40 -19.62 -6.78
N LYS A 96 -3.12 -20.93 -6.89
CA LYS A 96 -4.15 -21.99 -6.95
C LYS A 96 -5.13 -21.71 -8.10
N VAL A 97 -6.43 -21.54 -7.78
CA VAL A 97 -7.47 -21.29 -8.78
C VAL A 97 -7.79 -19.79 -8.94
N THR A 98 -7.04 -18.93 -8.29
CA THR A 98 -7.27 -17.48 -8.30
C THR A 98 -5.96 -16.73 -8.54
N LYS A 99 -6.01 -15.42 -8.43
CA LYS A 99 -4.84 -14.54 -8.51
C LYS A 99 -4.72 -13.74 -7.21
N ILE A 100 -3.50 -13.36 -6.90
CA ILE A 100 -3.19 -12.49 -5.75
C ILE A 100 -2.17 -11.45 -6.18
N ALA A 101 -2.08 -10.36 -5.42
CA ALA A 101 -0.96 -9.44 -5.54
C ALA A 101 0.25 -9.98 -4.76
N ALA A 102 1.44 -9.88 -5.33
CA ALA A 102 2.67 -10.16 -4.60
C ALA A 102 2.88 -9.09 -3.53
N ARG A 103 3.65 -9.40 -2.48
CA ARG A 103 4.00 -8.42 -1.45
C ARG A 103 5.15 -7.57 -1.95
N GLU A 104 4.81 -6.49 -2.63
CA GLU A 104 5.74 -5.54 -3.22
C GLU A 104 5.27 -4.12 -2.99
N SER A 105 6.20 -3.19 -2.87
CA SER A 105 5.87 -1.79 -2.63
C SER A 105 6.57 -0.87 -3.60
N PHE A 106 6.02 0.32 -3.77
CA PHE A 106 6.56 1.35 -4.65
C PHE A 106 6.53 2.69 -3.93
N LEU A 107 7.58 3.48 -4.11
CA LEU A 107 7.57 4.87 -3.68
C LEU A 107 7.35 5.76 -4.90
N VAL A 108 6.40 6.68 -4.77
CA VAL A 108 5.98 7.59 -5.84
C VAL A 108 6.24 9.01 -5.38
N ASN A 109 6.95 9.78 -6.20
CA ASN A 109 7.25 11.18 -5.87
C ASN A 109 6.05 12.11 -6.16
N PRO A 110 6.12 13.41 -5.77
CA PRO A 110 5.02 14.34 -6.01
C PRO A 110 4.61 14.54 -7.46
N ASP A 111 5.49 14.24 -8.40
CA ASP A 111 5.19 14.30 -9.84
C ASP A 111 4.49 13.04 -10.36
N GLY A 112 4.24 12.06 -9.49
CA GLY A 112 3.59 10.82 -9.88
C GLY A 112 4.54 9.79 -10.50
N ILE A 113 5.84 9.95 -10.29
CA ILE A 113 6.87 9.05 -10.84
C ILE A 113 7.31 8.05 -9.78
N ILE A 114 7.35 6.77 -10.16
CA ILE A 114 7.87 5.70 -9.29
C ILE A 114 9.39 5.86 -9.22
N VAL A 115 9.90 6.06 -8.00
CA VAL A 115 11.33 6.28 -7.76
C VAL A 115 12.00 5.13 -7.02
N LYS A 116 11.22 4.19 -6.47
CA LYS A 116 11.75 3.00 -5.81
C LYS A 116 10.75 1.85 -5.87
N HIS A 117 11.27 0.62 -5.97
CA HIS A 117 10.49 -0.62 -6.00
C HIS A 117 11.10 -1.63 -5.02
N TYR A 118 10.27 -2.18 -4.17
CA TYR A 118 10.64 -3.23 -3.21
C TYR A 118 10.01 -4.55 -3.64
N GLU A 119 10.83 -5.52 -4.02
CA GLU A 119 10.34 -6.82 -4.51
C GLU A 119 10.15 -7.87 -3.42
N ASP A 120 11.09 -7.94 -2.47
CA ASP A 120 11.08 -8.95 -1.40
C ASP A 120 10.77 -8.28 -0.07
N VAL A 121 9.49 -8.03 0.18
CA VAL A 121 9.07 -7.29 1.37
C VAL A 121 8.98 -8.21 2.59
N ASP A 122 9.70 -7.85 3.65
CA ASP A 122 9.58 -8.45 4.96
C ASP A 122 8.52 -7.67 5.76
N PRO A 123 7.35 -8.27 6.06
CA PRO A 123 6.27 -7.55 6.73
C PRO A 123 6.65 -6.93 8.07
N GLU A 124 7.63 -7.50 8.78
CA GLU A 124 8.03 -7.01 10.10
C GLU A 124 8.89 -5.76 10.05
N ASN A 125 9.76 -5.65 9.04
CA ASN A 125 10.76 -4.59 8.96
C ASN A 125 10.52 -3.55 7.87
N HIS A 126 9.56 -3.81 6.98
CA HIS A 126 9.36 -3.00 5.78
C HIS A 126 9.01 -1.54 6.07
N THR A 127 8.17 -1.29 7.06
CA THR A 127 7.73 0.07 7.41
C THR A 127 8.92 0.98 7.75
N GLN A 128 9.87 0.47 8.54
CA GLN A 128 11.05 1.25 8.92
C GLN A 128 11.97 1.50 7.72
N GLU A 129 12.11 0.52 6.85
CA GLU A 129 12.85 0.64 5.60
C GLU A 129 12.26 1.74 4.72
N VAL A 130 10.94 1.73 4.55
CA VAL A 130 10.21 2.73 3.73
C VAL A 130 10.35 4.12 4.32
N LEU A 131 10.20 4.27 5.65
CA LEU A 131 10.36 5.56 6.32
C LEU A 131 11.76 6.13 6.12
N ALA A 132 12.81 5.31 6.29
CA ALA A 132 14.18 5.74 6.11
C ALA A 132 14.45 6.17 4.67
N ASP A 133 13.97 5.40 3.69
CA ASP A 133 14.16 5.70 2.27
C ASP A 133 13.41 6.96 1.85
N LEU A 134 12.16 7.14 2.32
CA LEU A 134 11.38 8.35 2.06
C LEU A 134 12.05 9.58 2.65
N ASP A 135 12.52 9.50 3.89
CA ASP A 135 13.21 10.61 4.54
C ASP A 135 14.44 11.03 3.73
N ALA A 136 15.23 10.07 3.27
CA ALA A 136 16.40 10.33 2.42
C ALA A 136 16.03 10.97 1.08
N LEU A 137 14.97 10.45 0.41
CA LEU A 137 14.49 10.97 -0.88
C LEU A 137 13.92 12.39 -0.77
N ILE A 138 13.18 12.66 0.30
CA ILE A 138 12.55 13.97 0.53
C ILE A 138 13.60 15.04 0.83
N LYS A 139 14.61 14.72 1.63
CA LYS A 139 15.71 15.63 1.95
C LYS A 139 16.61 15.91 0.75
N GLY A 140 16.62 14.98 -0.20
CA GLY A 140 17.40 15.08 -1.40
C GLY A 140 18.91 14.87 -1.19
N PRO A 141 19.67 14.93 -2.26
CA PRO A 141 21.12 14.82 -2.18
C PRO A 141 21.76 16.05 -1.53
#